data_829fa54e77468e6fcf4bf2ae39fd049a
#
_entry.id   829fa54e77468e6fcf4bf2ae39fd049a
#
_cell.length_a   1.000
_cell.length_b   1.000
_cell.length_c   1.000
_cell.angle_alpha   90.00
_cell.angle_beta   90.00
_cell.angle_gamma   90.00
#
_symmetry.space_group_name_H-M   'P 1'
#
loop_
_entity.id
_entity.type
_entity.pdbx_description
1 polymer ?
#
loop_
_entity_poly.entity_id
_entity_poly.type
_entity_poly.pdbx_seq_one_letter_code
_entity_poly.pdbx_strand_id
1 'polypeptide(L)'
;MKRITVLAVASLWAVVVITLVSCTQEETPATLIQADGGLIAGKVLDSGVKAWLGVPYAKPPVRELRWKEPQPITWKGVYNADRKMPECIQVLRPHNINHYFGEEPTCEDCLYMNIWAPPDSTATSGLPVIVFIYGGGGTIGSSGMANYDGEQVAKRGAIFVNFNYRVGILGFMAHPELTREQGGHSGNYGYLDQNAALKWINRNIAKFGGDPAKVIISGQSAGAGSVVQQTFSPLSRGLFRGAVMLSSCNWTGEGTPLATGEKTGLEIQQLLKANSLDDMRQVPADRILALQSESQVGASTTGVRTGAVIDGYFMPKTKSAILEAREINDVPIIASFTHDEANIEVKRAQTVAEYKAAAAKVFGAAAEEFLKLYPVATDADIRLMGQTAANEASGLLNSCTCASLQAKYNKSQAFITVYSRKHPYVPGVTFADHDPATVGAYHTSEVPYYFGTFDAYNLFRPTRNWTSWDYELSRKMTAALIAFARTGDPSTPDMKWPPWTAQNEQYVNFGDRISLETVNRGRLDFMAKHRPPPGARGRRPID
;
A
#
# COMPACT_ATOMS: atom_id res chain seq x y z
N MET A 1 -40.05 -67.31 78.96
CA MET A 1 -39.03 -67.05 77.93
C MET A 1 -39.76 -66.95 76.58
N LYS A 2 -40.12 -65.75 76.10
CA LYS A 2 -40.78 -65.55 74.82
C LYS A 2 -39.84 -64.71 73.95
N ARG A 3 -39.46 -65.26 72.79
CA ARG A 3 -38.67 -64.55 71.76
C ARG A 3 -39.61 -63.68 70.95
N ILE A 4 -39.31 -62.43 70.85
CA ILE A 4 -40.01 -61.45 69.95
C ILE A 4 -39.16 -61.30 68.67
N THR A 5 -39.78 -61.65 67.57
CA THR A 5 -39.15 -61.51 66.24
C THR A 5 -39.58 -60.14 65.68
N VAL A 6 -38.65 -59.27 65.41
CA VAL A 6 -38.89 -57.98 64.77
C VAL A 6 -38.71 -58.13 63.27
N LEU A 7 -39.78 -57.87 62.47
CA LEU A 7 -39.72 -57.76 61.01
C LEU A 7 -39.22 -56.37 60.66
N ALA A 8 -38.13 -56.30 59.95
CA ALA A 8 -37.65 -55.04 59.33
C ALA A 8 -38.22 -54.93 57.91
N VAL A 9 -39.02 -53.87 57.67
CA VAL A 9 -39.52 -53.49 56.36
C VAL A 9 -38.49 -52.56 55.72
N ALA A 10 -37.81 -53.03 54.67
CA ALA A 10 -36.91 -52.22 53.88
C ALA A 10 -37.69 -51.46 52.77
N SER A 11 -37.81 -50.14 52.93
CA SER A 11 -38.36 -49.27 51.90
C SER A 11 -37.29 -48.92 50.88
N LEU A 12 -37.45 -49.41 49.63
CA LEU A 12 -36.61 -49.05 48.50
C LEU A 12 -37.05 -47.71 47.93
N TRP A 13 -36.22 -46.67 48.13
CA TRP A 13 -36.38 -45.40 47.43
C TRP A 13 -35.58 -45.49 46.13
N ALA A 14 -36.29 -45.55 44.95
CA ALA A 14 -35.69 -45.40 43.64
C ALA A 14 -35.41 -43.90 43.38
N VAL A 15 -34.19 -43.46 43.46
CA VAL A 15 -33.75 -42.13 43.03
C VAL A 15 -33.65 -42.15 41.51
N VAL A 16 -34.62 -41.56 40.82
CA VAL A 16 -34.54 -41.29 39.36
C VAL A 16 -33.63 -40.07 39.20
N VAL A 17 -32.40 -40.28 38.84
CA VAL A 17 -31.48 -39.22 38.41
C VAL A 17 -31.83 -38.88 36.97
N ILE A 18 -32.59 -37.80 36.77
CA ILE A 18 -32.80 -37.17 35.47
C ILE A 18 -31.53 -36.37 35.15
N THR A 19 -30.63 -36.97 34.38
CA THR A 19 -29.52 -36.23 33.74
C THR A 19 -30.12 -35.33 32.68
N LEU A 20 -30.31 -34.05 33.02
CA LEU A 20 -30.48 -33.00 32.04
C LEU A 20 -29.18 -32.88 31.23
N VAL A 21 -29.16 -33.49 30.06
CA VAL A 21 -28.17 -33.17 29.03
C VAL A 21 -28.50 -31.79 28.54
N SER A 22 -27.87 -30.77 29.17
CA SER A 22 -27.87 -29.43 28.65
C SER A 22 -27.07 -29.49 27.33
N CYS A 23 -27.77 -29.52 26.20
CA CYS A 23 -27.17 -29.16 24.93
C CYS A 23 -26.77 -27.68 25.04
N THR A 24 -25.57 -27.41 25.53
CA THR A 24 -24.93 -26.13 25.24
C THR A 24 -24.75 -26.11 23.73
N GLN A 25 -25.62 -25.35 23.03
CA GLN A 25 -25.28 -24.90 21.70
C GLN A 25 -23.93 -24.17 21.87
N GLU A 26 -22.85 -24.75 21.39
CA GLU A 26 -21.60 -24.02 21.22
C GLU A 26 -21.96 -22.82 20.33
N GLU A 27 -21.99 -21.64 20.94
CA GLU A 27 -22.17 -20.41 20.17
C GLU A 27 -21.06 -20.37 19.12
N THR A 28 -21.45 -20.38 17.86
CA THR A 28 -20.52 -20.26 16.75
C THR A 28 -19.68 -19.00 16.99
N PRO A 29 -18.34 -19.10 17.06
CA PRO A 29 -17.51 -17.94 17.34
C PRO A 29 -17.86 -16.79 16.40
N ALA A 30 -18.04 -15.59 16.95
CA ALA A 30 -18.43 -14.40 16.19
C ALA A 30 -17.49 -14.06 15.01
N THR A 31 -16.36 -14.75 14.94
CA THR A 31 -15.32 -14.64 13.90
C THR A 31 -15.26 -15.84 12.95
N LEU A 32 -16.21 -16.80 13.01
CA LEU A 32 -16.25 -17.92 12.08
C LEU A 32 -16.98 -17.51 10.79
N ILE A 33 -16.28 -17.54 9.66
CA ILE A 33 -16.75 -17.09 8.35
C ILE A 33 -16.65 -18.21 7.34
N GLN A 34 -17.70 -18.45 6.55
CA GLN A 34 -17.65 -19.31 5.36
C GLN A 34 -17.22 -18.49 4.15
N ALA A 35 -15.96 -18.58 3.77
CA ALA A 35 -15.41 -18.00 2.54
C ALA A 35 -15.44 -19.01 1.37
N ASP A 36 -15.09 -18.56 0.17
CA ASP A 36 -15.06 -19.42 -1.03
C ASP A 36 -14.09 -20.60 -0.87
N GLY A 37 -12.96 -20.41 -0.17
CA GLY A 37 -11.95 -21.43 0.05
C GLY A 37 -12.31 -22.44 1.14
N GLY A 38 -13.20 -22.10 2.08
CA GLY A 38 -13.55 -22.92 3.24
C GLY A 38 -13.91 -22.07 4.47
N LEU A 39 -14.05 -22.72 5.63
CA LEU A 39 -14.31 -22.05 6.90
C LEU A 39 -13.03 -21.35 7.41
N ILE A 40 -13.19 -20.12 7.90
CA ILE A 40 -12.11 -19.30 8.46
C ILE A 40 -12.52 -18.88 9.88
N ALA A 41 -11.69 -19.16 10.87
CA ALA A 41 -11.82 -18.62 12.22
C ALA A 41 -10.80 -17.49 12.42
N GLY A 42 -11.27 -16.32 12.77
CA GLY A 42 -10.47 -15.18 13.20
C GLY A 42 -10.37 -15.09 14.71
N LYS A 43 -9.94 -13.93 15.21
CA LYS A 43 -9.90 -13.60 16.64
C LYS A 43 -10.56 -12.25 16.91
N VAL A 44 -10.90 -12.01 18.17
CA VAL A 44 -11.30 -10.70 18.67
C VAL A 44 -10.10 -10.12 19.41
N LEU A 45 -9.71 -8.90 19.03
CA LEU A 45 -8.64 -8.16 19.70
C LEU A 45 -9.13 -7.57 21.03
N ASP A 46 -8.21 -7.15 21.91
CA ASP A 46 -8.54 -6.54 23.22
C ASP A 46 -9.46 -5.31 23.08
N SER A 47 -9.38 -4.61 21.95
CA SER A 47 -10.24 -3.50 21.59
C SER A 47 -11.67 -3.89 21.17
N GLY A 48 -11.97 -5.18 21.08
CA GLY A 48 -13.19 -5.72 20.52
C GLY A 48 -13.21 -5.82 18.98
N VAL A 49 -12.22 -5.28 18.28
CA VAL A 49 -12.11 -5.39 16.81
C VAL A 49 -11.97 -6.85 16.41
N LYS A 50 -12.75 -7.27 15.43
CA LYS A 50 -12.64 -8.60 14.83
C LYS A 50 -11.51 -8.61 13.81
N ALA A 51 -10.61 -9.58 13.89
CA ALA A 51 -9.46 -9.69 13.02
C ALA A 51 -9.32 -11.11 12.45
N TRP A 52 -9.09 -11.19 11.16
CA TRP A 52 -8.71 -12.41 10.45
C TRP A 52 -7.35 -12.15 9.82
N LEU A 53 -6.30 -12.68 10.45
CA LEU A 53 -4.91 -12.43 10.09
C LEU A 53 -4.35 -13.65 9.38
N GLY A 54 -3.79 -13.45 8.18
CA GLY A 54 -3.20 -14.52 7.40
C GLY A 54 -4.21 -15.38 6.64
N VAL A 55 -5.28 -14.80 6.12
CA VAL A 55 -6.26 -15.51 5.26
C VAL A 55 -5.62 -15.81 3.91
N PRO A 56 -5.51 -17.10 3.48
CA PRO A 56 -4.96 -17.42 2.17
C PRO A 56 -5.94 -17.04 1.05
N TYR A 57 -5.49 -16.26 0.07
CA TYR A 57 -6.31 -15.88 -1.08
C TYR A 57 -5.93 -16.58 -2.39
N ALA A 58 -4.76 -17.23 -2.40
CA ALA A 58 -4.29 -18.03 -3.53
C ALA A 58 -3.39 -19.18 -3.02
N LYS A 59 -3.15 -20.18 -3.88
CA LYS A 59 -2.18 -21.24 -3.60
C LYS A 59 -0.77 -20.69 -3.48
N PRO A 60 0.10 -21.29 -2.62
CA PRO A 60 1.50 -20.93 -2.55
C PRO A 60 2.16 -20.95 -3.94
N PRO A 61 2.82 -19.85 -4.38
CA PRO A 61 3.43 -19.75 -5.70
C PRO A 61 4.84 -20.39 -5.73
N VAL A 62 4.91 -21.65 -5.34
CA VAL A 62 6.16 -22.41 -5.17
C VAL A 62 6.35 -23.41 -6.30
N ARG A 63 7.58 -23.80 -6.59
CA ARG A 63 7.94 -24.84 -7.56
C ARG A 63 7.29 -24.59 -8.92
N GLU A 64 6.39 -25.48 -9.36
CA GLU A 64 5.69 -25.41 -10.64
C GLU A 64 4.78 -24.17 -10.77
N LEU A 65 4.37 -23.57 -9.63
CA LEU A 65 3.59 -22.33 -9.58
C LEU A 65 4.45 -21.07 -9.51
N ARG A 66 5.77 -21.20 -9.38
CA ARG A 66 6.69 -20.06 -9.44
C ARG A 66 6.60 -19.41 -10.83
N TRP A 67 6.44 -18.08 -10.87
CA TRP A 67 6.19 -17.29 -12.10
C TRP A 67 4.96 -17.75 -12.89
N LYS A 68 3.88 -18.15 -12.19
CA LYS A 68 2.55 -18.33 -12.76
C LYS A 68 1.55 -17.38 -12.12
N GLU A 69 0.42 -17.22 -12.80
CA GLU A 69 -0.73 -16.54 -12.21
C GLU A 69 -1.15 -17.20 -10.90
N PRO A 70 -1.61 -16.40 -9.90
CA PRO A 70 -2.11 -16.96 -8.64
C PRO A 70 -3.31 -17.88 -8.89
N GLN A 71 -3.28 -19.06 -8.27
CA GLN A 71 -4.31 -20.09 -8.41
C GLN A 71 -5.25 -20.09 -7.21
N PRO A 72 -6.57 -20.31 -7.40
CA PRO A 72 -7.51 -20.43 -6.29
C PRO A 72 -7.10 -21.51 -5.30
N ILE A 73 -7.34 -21.25 -4.01
CA ILE A 73 -7.05 -22.18 -2.92
C ILE A 73 -8.35 -22.61 -2.21
N THR A 74 -8.41 -23.86 -1.81
CA THR A 74 -9.46 -24.41 -0.94
C THR A 74 -8.85 -25.28 0.13
N TRP A 75 -9.52 -25.38 1.27
CA TRP A 75 -9.09 -26.22 2.40
C TRP A 75 -10.28 -26.95 3.00
N LYS A 76 -9.97 -28.02 3.76
CA LYS A 76 -10.95 -28.77 4.54
C LYS A 76 -10.89 -28.34 6.00
N GLY A 77 -12.03 -28.38 6.68
CA GLY A 77 -12.11 -27.97 8.09
C GLY A 77 -12.04 -26.45 8.28
N VAL A 78 -11.65 -26.05 9.47
CA VAL A 78 -11.52 -24.63 9.85
C VAL A 78 -10.08 -24.18 9.70
N TYR A 79 -9.84 -23.13 8.95
CA TYR A 79 -8.55 -22.44 8.86
C TYR A 79 -8.47 -21.36 9.95
N ASN A 80 -7.48 -21.42 10.82
CA ASN A 80 -7.26 -20.44 11.88
C ASN A 80 -6.46 -19.25 11.35
N ALA A 81 -7.16 -18.14 11.11
CA ALA A 81 -6.60 -16.88 10.65
C ALA A 81 -6.35 -15.95 11.86
N ASP A 82 -5.44 -16.33 12.75
CA ASP A 82 -5.19 -15.70 14.03
C ASP A 82 -3.83 -14.99 14.14
N ARG A 83 -2.98 -15.08 13.12
CA ARG A 83 -1.65 -14.48 13.08
C ARG A 83 -1.26 -14.01 11.68
N LYS A 84 -0.40 -13.00 11.62
CA LYS A 84 0.23 -12.56 10.37
C LYS A 84 1.11 -13.68 9.81
N MET A 85 1.19 -13.76 8.49
CA MET A 85 1.90 -14.82 7.77
C MET A 85 3.22 -14.28 7.19
N PRO A 86 4.14 -15.17 6.78
CA PRO A 86 5.44 -14.77 6.24
C PRO A 86 5.35 -13.73 5.15
N GLU A 87 6.34 -12.85 5.10
CA GLU A 87 6.54 -11.90 4.03
C GLU A 87 6.97 -12.63 2.74
N CYS A 88 6.67 -12.08 1.57
CA CYS A 88 7.21 -12.63 0.33
C CYS A 88 8.74 -12.49 0.32
N ILE A 89 9.44 -13.40 -0.35
CA ILE A 89 10.92 -13.39 -0.43
C ILE A 89 11.44 -12.01 -0.80
N GLN A 90 12.21 -11.42 0.10
CA GLN A 90 12.78 -10.08 -0.01
C GLN A 90 13.97 -9.92 0.94
N VAL A 91 14.71 -8.83 0.78
CA VAL A 91 15.76 -8.46 1.74
C VAL A 91 15.11 -7.79 2.95
N LEU A 92 15.41 -8.31 4.13
CA LEU A 92 14.96 -7.70 5.39
C LEU A 92 15.79 -6.45 5.69
N ARG A 93 15.13 -5.43 6.19
CA ARG A 93 15.76 -4.16 6.56
C ARG A 93 16.08 -4.11 8.05
N PRO A 94 17.15 -3.39 8.44
CA PRO A 94 17.49 -3.23 9.84
C PRO A 94 16.49 -2.31 10.57
N HIS A 95 16.26 -2.54 11.86
CA HIS A 95 15.34 -1.78 12.69
C HIS A 95 15.83 -0.36 13.07
N ASN A 96 17.05 0.01 12.68
CA ASN A 96 17.59 1.36 12.91
C ASN A 96 17.22 2.38 11.81
N ILE A 97 16.47 1.97 10.80
CA ILE A 97 15.89 2.87 9.81
C ILE A 97 14.49 3.37 10.26
N ASN A 98 14.04 4.46 9.62
CA ASN A 98 12.88 5.21 10.08
C ASN A 98 11.52 4.51 9.91
N HIS A 99 11.35 3.72 8.86
CA HIS A 99 10.01 3.32 8.41
C HIS A 99 9.89 1.85 8.00
N TYR A 100 10.73 0.98 8.54
CA TYR A 100 10.61 -0.45 8.35
C TYR A 100 10.27 -1.14 9.66
N PHE A 101 9.20 -1.93 9.63
CA PHE A 101 8.63 -2.64 10.76
C PHE A 101 8.29 -4.08 10.39
N GLY A 102 9.06 -4.68 9.47
CA GLY A 102 8.92 -6.10 9.12
C GLY A 102 9.44 -6.97 10.25
N GLU A 103 8.72 -7.97 10.63
CA GLU A 103 9.00 -8.86 11.76
C GLU A 103 8.86 -10.32 11.39
N GLU A 104 8.14 -10.61 10.28
CA GLU A 104 7.86 -11.97 9.88
C GLU A 104 9.00 -12.54 9.03
N PRO A 105 9.27 -13.86 9.09
CA PRO A 105 10.22 -14.49 8.20
C PRO A 105 9.77 -14.40 6.76
N THR A 106 10.70 -14.42 5.80
CA THR A 106 10.37 -14.44 4.38
C THR A 106 10.14 -15.86 3.87
N CYS A 107 9.15 -16.04 2.97
CA CYS A 107 8.82 -17.31 2.34
C CYS A 107 8.24 -17.10 0.95
N GLU A 108 8.33 -18.08 0.04
CA GLU A 108 7.55 -18.04 -1.20
C GLU A 108 6.06 -18.32 -0.95
N ASP A 109 5.71 -19.09 0.09
CA ASP A 109 4.33 -19.25 0.56
C ASP A 109 3.92 -18.01 1.36
N CYS A 110 3.48 -16.97 0.64
CA CYS A 110 3.25 -15.64 1.19
C CYS A 110 1.94 -14.97 0.75
N LEU A 111 1.10 -15.64 -0.06
CA LEU A 111 -0.11 -15.02 -0.63
C LEU A 111 -1.27 -15.04 0.37
N TYR A 112 -1.16 -14.21 1.39
CA TYR A 112 -2.10 -14.07 2.49
C TYR A 112 -2.57 -12.63 2.65
N MET A 113 -3.79 -12.46 3.18
CA MET A 113 -4.35 -11.16 3.53
C MET A 113 -4.74 -11.08 5.00
N ASN A 114 -4.85 -9.86 5.49
CA ASN A 114 -5.36 -9.54 6.82
C ASN A 114 -6.61 -8.68 6.68
N ILE A 115 -7.62 -8.93 7.51
CA ILE A 115 -8.90 -8.24 7.49
C ILE A 115 -9.22 -7.81 8.92
N TRP A 116 -9.58 -6.54 9.11
CA TRP A 116 -10.07 -6.01 10.38
C TRP A 116 -11.46 -5.42 10.19
N ALA A 117 -12.36 -5.73 11.11
CA ALA A 117 -13.73 -5.26 11.08
C ALA A 117 -14.16 -4.68 12.43
N PRO A 118 -15.07 -3.68 12.46
CA PRO A 118 -15.60 -3.13 13.70
C PRO A 118 -16.17 -4.20 14.65
N PRO A 119 -16.15 -3.97 15.98
CA PRO A 119 -16.61 -4.93 16.98
C PRO A 119 -18.04 -5.41 16.74
N ASP A 120 -18.93 -4.51 16.38
CA ASP A 120 -20.36 -4.73 16.17
C ASP A 120 -20.73 -5.10 14.72
N SER A 121 -19.74 -5.25 13.84
CA SER A 121 -19.98 -5.60 12.43
C SER A 121 -20.61 -6.99 12.29
N THR A 122 -21.57 -7.09 11.38
CA THR A 122 -22.23 -8.33 10.96
C THR A 122 -22.19 -8.44 9.43
N ALA A 123 -22.54 -9.58 8.89
CA ALA A 123 -22.61 -9.78 7.43
C ALA A 123 -23.58 -8.81 6.71
N THR A 124 -24.49 -8.17 7.45
CA THR A 124 -25.47 -7.20 6.91
C THR A 124 -25.08 -5.75 7.11
N SER A 125 -23.93 -5.45 7.72
CA SER A 125 -23.54 -4.07 8.07
C SER A 125 -23.26 -3.19 6.86
N GLY A 126 -22.82 -3.74 5.72
CA GLY A 126 -22.59 -3.01 4.47
C GLY A 126 -21.57 -1.86 4.60
N LEU A 127 -20.51 -2.09 5.36
CA LEU A 127 -19.50 -1.09 5.71
C LEU A 127 -18.62 -0.73 4.53
N PRO A 128 -18.05 0.50 4.48
CA PRO A 128 -17.01 0.85 3.52
C PRO A 128 -15.76 -0.01 3.76
N VAL A 129 -15.06 -0.34 2.67
CA VAL A 129 -13.88 -1.19 2.69
C VAL A 129 -12.68 -0.43 2.14
N ILE A 130 -11.62 -0.36 2.91
CA ILE A 130 -10.35 0.24 2.53
C ILE A 130 -9.35 -0.88 2.32
N VAL A 131 -8.92 -1.07 1.08
CA VAL A 131 -7.86 -2.02 0.72
C VAL A 131 -6.56 -1.28 0.56
N PHE A 132 -5.52 -1.69 1.29
CA PHE A 132 -4.20 -1.06 1.21
C PHE A 132 -3.16 -1.97 0.55
N ILE A 133 -2.45 -1.41 -0.44
CA ILE A 133 -1.35 -2.04 -1.15
C ILE A 133 -0.05 -1.34 -0.71
N TYR A 134 0.84 -2.08 -0.05
CA TYR A 134 2.09 -1.52 0.45
C TYR A 134 3.06 -1.16 -0.68
N GLY A 135 3.97 -0.24 -0.38
CA GLY A 135 5.07 0.17 -1.25
C GLY A 135 6.35 -0.66 -1.06
N GLY A 136 7.48 -0.03 -1.31
CA GLY A 136 8.80 -0.66 -1.19
C GLY A 136 9.50 -0.91 -2.53
N GLY A 137 9.23 -0.07 -3.53
CA GLY A 137 9.89 -0.12 -4.84
C GLY A 137 9.57 -1.36 -5.68
N GLY A 138 8.58 -2.18 -5.28
CA GLY A 138 8.26 -3.46 -5.90
C GLY A 138 9.25 -4.57 -5.57
N THR A 139 10.16 -4.35 -4.62
CA THR A 139 11.20 -5.32 -4.23
C THR A 139 11.10 -5.77 -2.78
N ILE A 140 10.42 -5.00 -1.93
CA ILE A 140 10.23 -5.24 -0.50
C ILE A 140 8.85 -4.78 -0.07
N GLY A 141 8.49 -5.05 1.18
CA GLY A 141 7.26 -4.66 1.85
C GLY A 141 6.42 -5.86 2.27
N SER A 142 5.53 -5.63 3.22
CA SER A 142 4.69 -6.68 3.78
C SER A 142 3.39 -6.12 4.35
N SER A 143 2.32 -6.90 4.25
CA SER A 143 1.07 -6.64 4.95
C SER A 143 1.17 -6.91 6.46
N GLY A 144 2.23 -7.58 6.91
CA GLY A 144 2.54 -7.85 8.31
C GLY A 144 3.11 -6.66 9.07
N MET A 145 3.61 -5.62 8.38
CA MET A 145 4.23 -4.45 9.01
C MET A 145 3.28 -3.73 9.97
N ALA A 146 3.77 -3.40 11.16
CA ALA A 146 2.95 -2.80 12.23
C ALA A 146 2.35 -1.43 11.85
N ASN A 147 3.03 -0.64 11.01
CA ASN A 147 2.51 0.64 10.51
C ASN A 147 1.37 0.50 9.50
N TYR A 148 1.06 -0.71 9.03
CA TYR A 148 -0.05 -1.03 8.13
C TYR A 148 -1.17 -1.81 8.84
N ASP A 149 -1.19 -1.84 10.17
CA ASP A 149 -2.24 -2.47 10.96
C ASP A 149 -3.59 -1.76 10.79
N GLY A 150 -4.68 -2.54 10.69
CA GLY A 150 -6.01 -2.03 10.38
C GLY A 150 -6.91 -1.77 11.58
N GLU A 151 -6.46 -2.07 12.79
CA GLU A 151 -7.31 -2.00 13.99
C GLU A 151 -7.92 -0.62 14.22
N GLN A 152 -7.11 0.45 14.08
CA GLN A 152 -7.60 1.81 14.30
C GLN A 152 -8.57 2.28 13.21
N VAL A 153 -8.43 1.81 11.98
CA VAL A 153 -9.39 2.05 10.90
C VAL A 153 -10.71 1.33 11.18
N ALA A 154 -10.63 0.08 11.63
CA ALA A 154 -11.82 -0.70 12.02
C ALA A 154 -12.57 -0.05 13.18
N LYS A 155 -11.88 0.43 14.21
CA LYS A 155 -12.50 1.21 15.31
C LYS A 155 -13.22 2.48 14.86
N ARG A 156 -12.88 3.00 13.67
CA ARG A 156 -13.49 4.19 13.08
C ARG A 156 -14.63 3.87 12.09
N GLY A 157 -15.04 2.60 11.99
CA GLY A 157 -16.26 2.19 11.29
C GLY A 157 -16.08 1.80 9.82
N ALA A 158 -14.91 1.32 9.43
CA ALA A 158 -14.66 0.73 8.11
C ALA A 158 -14.03 -0.66 8.24
N ILE A 159 -14.18 -1.50 7.22
CA ILE A 159 -13.35 -2.69 7.06
C ILE A 159 -12.01 -2.27 6.47
N PHE A 160 -10.92 -2.73 7.06
CA PHE A 160 -9.58 -2.55 6.50
C PHE A 160 -9.03 -3.90 6.05
N VAL A 161 -8.42 -3.91 4.86
CA VAL A 161 -7.79 -5.10 4.28
C VAL A 161 -6.41 -4.72 3.74
N ASN A 162 -5.41 -5.52 4.07
CA ASN A 162 -4.13 -5.51 3.37
C ASN A 162 -3.71 -6.93 3.02
N PHE A 163 -2.77 -7.09 2.11
CA PHE A 163 -2.33 -8.41 1.67
C PHE A 163 -0.89 -8.38 1.16
N ASN A 164 -0.21 -9.51 1.24
CA ASN A 164 1.06 -9.72 0.58
C ASN A 164 0.87 -9.98 -0.92
N TYR A 165 1.85 -9.59 -1.72
CA TYR A 165 1.98 -9.92 -3.13
C TYR A 165 3.44 -10.16 -3.47
N ARG A 166 3.73 -10.97 -4.46
CA ARG A 166 5.11 -11.26 -4.88
C ARG A 166 5.84 -10.00 -5.34
N VAL A 167 7.08 -9.87 -4.89
CA VAL A 167 7.94 -8.72 -5.16
C VAL A 167 9.22 -9.15 -5.89
N GLY A 168 9.96 -8.18 -6.43
CA GLY A 168 11.24 -8.41 -7.09
C GLY A 168 11.17 -9.36 -8.28
N ILE A 169 12.22 -10.15 -8.47
CA ILE A 169 12.33 -11.11 -9.57
C ILE A 169 11.19 -12.15 -9.51
N LEU A 170 10.81 -12.61 -8.32
CA LEU A 170 9.72 -13.57 -8.14
C LEU A 170 8.35 -13.00 -8.51
N GLY A 171 8.18 -11.67 -8.40
CA GLY A 171 6.93 -10.99 -8.73
C GLY A 171 6.85 -10.41 -10.15
N PHE A 172 8.01 -10.11 -10.79
CA PHE A 172 7.99 -9.27 -11.99
C PHE A 172 8.93 -9.73 -13.12
N MET A 173 9.42 -10.95 -13.11
CA MET A 173 10.26 -11.47 -14.20
C MET A 173 9.39 -11.88 -15.39
N ALA A 174 9.60 -11.26 -16.55
CA ALA A 174 9.15 -11.77 -17.83
C ALA A 174 10.25 -12.65 -18.46
N HIS A 175 9.86 -13.68 -19.21
CA HIS A 175 10.81 -14.60 -19.87
C HIS A 175 10.15 -15.23 -21.12
N PRO A 176 10.86 -15.47 -22.24
CA PRO A 176 10.26 -16.03 -23.44
C PRO A 176 9.58 -17.40 -23.25
N GLU A 177 10.14 -18.26 -22.39
CA GLU A 177 9.53 -19.55 -22.09
C GLU A 177 8.25 -19.38 -21.25
N LEU A 178 8.23 -18.45 -20.29
CA LEU A 178 7.03 -18.10 -19.53
C LEU A 178 5.93 -17.54 -20.44
N THR A 179 6.30 -16.67 -21.38
CA THR A 179 5.38 -16.08 -22.36
C THR A 179 4.74 -17.17 -23.22
N ARG A 180 5.52 -18.16 -23.68
CA ARG A 180 4.97 -19.31 -24.43
C ARG A 180 4.08 -20.19 -23.57
N GLU A 181 4.50 -20.51 -22.36
CA GLU A 181 3.75 -21.34 -21.42
C GLU A 181 2.38 -20.73 -21.07
N GLN A 182 2.30 -19.39 -20.99
CA GLN A 182 1.12 -18.67 -20.49
C GLN A 182 0.31 -17.98 -21.60
N GLY A 183 0.42 -18.44 -22.83
CA GLY A 183 -0.45 -18.00 -23.92
C GLY A 183 -0.17 -16.60 -24.46
N GLY A 184 1.09 -16.13 -24.38
CA GLY A 184 1.54 -14.89 -24.99
C GLY A 184 1.86 -13.77 -24.01
N HIS A 185 1.82 -14.00 -22.69
CA HIS A 185 2.12 -13.00 -21.66
C HIS A 185 3.00 -13.58 -20.54
N SER A 186 3.80 -12.71 -19.91
CA SER A 186 4.58 -13.04 -18.71
C SER A 186 5.03 -11.77 -17.98
N GLY A 187 5.58 -11.92 -16.79
CA GLY A 187 5.81 -10.82 -15.87
C GLY A 187 4.54 -10.43 -15.12
N ASN A 188 4.52 -9.28 -14.48
CA ASN A 188 3.35 -8.72 -13.78
C ASN A 188 2.70 -9.63 -12.71
N TYR A 189 3.36 -10.72 -12.26
CA TYR A 189 2.78 -11.68 -11.30
C TYR A 189 2.40 -11.02 -9.98
N GLY A 190 3.20 -10.06 -9.50
CA GLY A 190 2.84 -9.28 -8.32
C GLY A 190 1.55 -8.47 -8.50
N TYR A 191 1.28 -7.94 -9.70
CA TYR A 191 0.00 -7.27 -9.99
C TYR A 191 -1.16 -8.25 -10.17
N LEU A 192 -0.89 -9.43 -10.70
CA LEU A 192 -1.88 -10.50 -10.80
C LEU A 192 -2.24 -11.04 -9.40
N ASP A 193 -1.28 -11.11 -8.47
CA ASP A 193 -1.54 -11.42 -7.05
C ASP A 193 -2.49 -10.39 -6.42
N GLN A 194 -2.22 -9.10 -6.63
CA GLN A 194 -3.09 -8.02 -6.18
C GLN A 194 -4.49 -8.12 -6.80
N ASN A 195 -4.58 -8.41 -8.10
CA ASN A 195 -5.86 -8.63 -8.78
C ASN A 195 -6.62 -9.84 -8.22
N ALA A 196 -5.93 -10.94 -7.92
CA ALA A 196 -6.54 -12.12 -7.28
C ALA A 196 -7.06 -11.80 -5.87
N ALA A 197 -6.30 -11.02 -5.08
CA ALA A 197 -6.74 -10.54 -3.78
C ALA A 197 -7.99 -9.66 -3.90
N LEU A 198 -8.02 -8.72 -4.85
CA LEU A 198 -9.21 -7.87 -5.11
C LEU A 198 -10.42 -8.68 -5.55
N LYS A 199 -10.24 -9.68 -6.40
CA LYS A 199 -11.31 -10.62 -6.79
C LYS A 199 -11.82 -11.43 -5.60
N TRP A 200 -10.93 -11.89 -4.74
CA TRP A 200 -11.29 -12.58 -3.50
C TRP A 200 -12.10 -11.66 -2.56
N ILE A 201 -11.64 -10.42 -2.34
CA ILE A 201 -12.34 -9.41 -1.54
C ILE A 201 -13.73 -9.17 -2.10
N ASN A 202 -13.86 -8.94 -3.40
CA ASN A 202 -15.16 -8.68 -4.04
C ASN A 202 -16.18 -9.81 -3.78
N ARG A 203 -15.74 -11.08 -3.82
CA ARG A 203 -16.62 -12.23 -3.58
C ARG A 203 -16.95 -12.49 -2.11
N ASN A 204 -16.08 -12.11 -1.19
CA ASN A 204 -16.17 -12.57 0.20
C ASN A 204 -16.42 -11.47 1.23
N ILE A 205 -16.08 -10.21 0.94
CA ILE A 205 -16.03 -9.15 1.97
C ILE A 205 -17.37 -8.86 2.64
N ALA A 206 -18.48 -9.16 1.96
CA ALA A 206 -19.82 -9.03 2.55
C ALA A 206 -20.00 -9.94 3.77
N LYS A 207 -19.37 -11.11 3.77
CA LYS A 207 -19.42 -12.07 4.89
C LYS A 207 -18.71 -11.52 6.13
N PHE A 208 -17.77 -10.60 5.95
CA PHE A 208 -17.04 -9.89 7.00
C PHE A 208 -17.71 -8.55 7.41
N GLY A 209 -18.86 -8.22 6.80
CA GLY A 209 -19.62 -7.00 7.08
C GLY A 209 -19.31 -5.83 6.13
N GLY A 210 -18.47 -6.01 5.11
CA GLY A 210 -18.16 -5.00 4.11
C GLY A 210 -19.15 -4.98 2.95
N ASP A 211 -19.22 -3.86 2.24
CA ASP A 211 -20.00 -3.74 1.00
C ASP A 211 -19.03 -3.81 -0.20
N PRO A 212 -19.12 -4.84 -1.06
CA PRO A 212 -18.26 -4.93 -2.24
C PRO A 212 -18.42 -3.75 -3.21
N ALA A 213 -19.55 -3.03 -3.17
CA ALA A 213 -19.76 -1.80 -3.93
C ALA A 213 -19.10 -0.56 -3.30
N LYS A 214 -18.56 -0.67 -2.09
CA LYS A 214 -17.88 0.41 -1.36
C LYS A 214 -16.40 0.11 -1.11
N VAL A 215 -15.79 -0.71 -1.93
CA VAL A 215 -14.35 -1.00 -1.88
C VAL A 215 -13.57 0.12 -2.56
N ILE A 216 -12.62 0.72 -1.85
CA ILE A 216 -11.57 1.54 -2.46
C ILE A 216 -10.23 0.83 -2.36
N ILE A 217 -9.38 1.04 -3.36
CA ILE A 217 -7.98 0.64 -3.31
C ILE A 217 -7.11 1.83 -2.97
N SER A 218 -6.20 1.66 -2.06
CA SER A 218 -5.23 2.66 -1.66
C SER A 218 -3.83 2.07 -1.66
N GLY A 219 -2.83 2.90 -1.88
CA GLY A 219 -1.45 2.42 -1.85
C GLY A 219 -0.48 3.58 -1.69
N GLN A 220 0.71 3.29 -1.15
CA GLN A 220 1.76 4.26 -0.93
C GLN A 220 3.00 3.90 -1.76
N SER A 221 3.67 4.91 -2.37
CA SER A 221 4.90 4.69 -3.15
C SER A 221 4.68 3.69 -4.30
N ALA A 222 5.44 2.60 -4.36
CA ALA A 222 5.23 1.53 -5.33
C ALA A 222 3.83 0.90 -5.21
N GLY A 223 3.23 0.89 -4.01
CA GLY A 223 1.83 0.48 -3.81
C GLY A 223 0.85 1.44 -4.47
N ALA A 224 1.10 2.75 -4.45
CA ALA A 224 0.33 3.72 -5.24
C ALA A 224 0.54 3.50 -6.75
N GLY A 225 1.76 3.16 -7.17
CA GLY A 225 2.04 2.68 -8.52
C GLY A 225 1.22 1.44 -8.87
N SER A 226 1.05 0.51 -7.92
CA SER A 226 0.17 -0.66 -8.09
C SER A 226 -1.30 -0.25 -8.24
N VAL A 227 -1.78 0.71 -7.45
CA VAL A 227 -3.12 1.28 -7.61
C VAL A 227 -3.31 1.84 -9.02
N VAL A 228 -2.32 2.58 -9.55
CA VAL A 228 -2.34 3.05 -10.95
C VAL A 228 -2.45 1.86 -11.90
N GLN A 229 -1.64 0.81 -11.75
CA GLN A 229 -1.69 -0.35 -12.65
C GLN A 229 -3.05 -1.06 -12.59
N GLN A 230 -3.65 -1.21 -11.40
CA GLN A 230 -5.00 -1.78 -11.27
C GLN A 230 -6.08 -0.89 -11.92
N THR A 231 -5.95 0.45 -11.88
CA THR A 231 -6.91 1.33 -12.57
C THR A 231 -6.81 1.25 -14.09
N PHE A 232 -5.63 0.92 -14.63
CA PHE A 232 -5.41 0.75 -16.06
C PHE A 232 -5.68 -0.66 -16.57
N SER A 233 -5.73 -1.67 -15.69
CA SER A 233 -5.94 -3.06 -16.07
C SER A 233 -7.42 -3.37 -16.33
N PRO A 234 -7.78 -3.98 -17.46
CA PRO A 234 -9.14 -4.44 -17.70
C PRO A 234 -9.56 -5.57 -16.76
N LEU A 235 -8.59 -6.33 -16.21
CA LEU A 235 -8.84 -7.43 -15.27
C LEU A 235 -9.40 -6.96 -13.94
N SER A 236 -9.24 -5.66 -13.61
CA SER A 236 -9.67 -5.06 -12.33
C SER A 236 -10.98 -4.29 -12.43
N ARG A 237 -11.63 -4.32 -13.60
CA ARG A 237 -12.89 -3.61 -13.83
C ARG A 237 -13.98 -4.08 -12.86
N GLY A 238 -14.60 -3.12 -12.15
CA GLY A 238 -15.69 -3.39 -11.21
C GLY A 238 -15.26 -3.96 -9.85
N LEU A 239 -13.95 -4.11 -9.60
CA LEU A 239 -13.46 -4.63 -8.31
C LEU A 239 -13.33 -3.55 -7.23
N PHE A 240 -13.38 -2.28 -7.59
CA PHE A 240 -13.31 -1.14 -6.67
C PHE A 240 -14.07 0.05 -7.24
N ARG A 241 -14.51 0.94 -6.35
CA ARG A 241 -15.25 2.14 -6.70
C ARG A 241 -14.43 3.43 -6.62
N GLY A 242 -13.22 3.39 -6.09
CA GLY A 242 -12.34 4.55 -5.93
C GLY A 242 -10.89 4.14 -5.74
N ALA A 243 -9.97 5.04 -6.05
CA ALA A 243 -8.54 4.80 -6.01
C ALA A 243 -7.78 5.93 -5.31
N VAL A 244 -6.91 5.60 -4.35
CA VAL A 244 -6.11 6.54 -3.56
C VAL A 244 -4.63 6.26 -3.78
N MET A 245 -3.92 7.23 -4.34
CA MET A 245 -2.53 7.12 -4.74
C MET A 245 -1.66 8.04 -3.86
N LEU A 246 -0.98 7.45 -2.87
CA LEU A 246 -0.11 8.18 -1.95
C LEU A 246 1.33 8.14 -2.45
N SER A 247 1.88 9.30 -2.81
CA SER A 247 3.27 9.50 -3.28
C SER A 247 3.64 8.74 -4.56
N SER A 248 2.67 8.43 -5.43
CA SER A 248 2.94 7.98 -6.81
C SER A 248 1.67 8.00 -7.67
N CYS A 249 1.55 8.97 -8.55
CA CYS A 249 0.46 9.04 -9.53
C CYS A 249 1.05 9.28 -10.92
N ASN A 250 1.58 8.22 -11.55
CA ASN A 250 2.17 8.33 -12.89
C ASN A 250 1.23 7.74 -13.94
N TRP A 251 0.44 8.61 -14.58
CA TRP A 251 -0.47 8.26 -15.67
C TRP A 251 0.12 8.51 -17.07
N THR A 252 1.31 9.11 -17.16
CA THR A 252 1.95 9.48 -18.45
C THR A 252 3.07 8.54 -18.87
N GLY A 253 3.53 7.64 -17.99
CA GLY A 253 4.61 6.71 -18.31
C GLY A 253 4.17 5.66 -19.32
N GLU A 254 4.95 5.47 -20.39
CA GLU A 254 4.63 4.53 -21.47
C GLU A 254 4.78 3.06 -21.07
N GLY A 255 5.56 2.76 -20.04
CA GLY A 255 5.80 1.38 -19.57
C GLY A 255 6.95 0.68 -20.32
N THR A 256 7.26 -0.52 -19.91
CA THR A 256 8.34 -1.35 -20.49
C THR A 256 7.72 -2.37 -21.45
N PRO A 257 8.15 -2.44 -22.72
CA PRO A 257 7.69 -3.48 -23.63
C PRO A 257 8.02 -4.90 -23.11
N LEU A 258 7.15 -5.88 -23.36
CA LEU A 258 7.34 -7.27 -22.94
C LEU A 258 8.70 -7.83 -23.40
N ALA A 259 9.08 -7.60 -24.67
CA ALA A 259 10.35 -8.05 -25.21
C ALA A 259 11.59 -7.50 -24.46
N THR A 260 11.48 -6.31 -23.86
CA THR A 260 12.55 -5.75 -23.01
C THR A 260 12.61 -6.49 -21.67
N GLY A 261 11.46 -6.80 -21.08
CA GLY A 261 11.38 -7.61 -19.85
C GLY A 261 11.90 -9.03 -20.08
N GLU A 262 11.59 -9.65 -21.22
CA GLU A 262 12.07 -10.97 -21.60
C GLU A 262 13.59 -11.04 -21.75
N LYS A 263 14.24 -9.99 -22.28
CA LYS A 263 15.70 -9.89 -22.32
C LYS A 263 16.30 -9.91 -20.92
N THR A 264 15.70 -9.20 -19.98
CA THR A 264 16.10 -9.24 -18.57
C THR A 264 15.89 -10.64 -17.97
N GLY A 265 14.83 -11.35 -18.34
CA GLY A 265 14.61 -12.74 -17.92
C GLY A 265 15.68 -13.70 -18.43
N LEU A 266 16.12 -13.55 -19.68
CA LEU A 266 17.23 -14.31 -20.24
C LEU A 266 18.57 -13.99 -19.53
N GLU A 267 18.81 -12.74 -19.16
CA GLU A 267 19.95 -12.36 -18.34
C GLU A 267 19.92 -13.06 -16.97
N ILE A 268 18.78 -13.07 -16.32
CA ILE A 268 18.57 -13.78 -15.05
C ILE A 268 18.86 -15.28 -15.23
N GLN A 269 18.35 -15.92 -16.28
CA GLN A 269 18.61 -17.32 -16.59
C GLN A 269 20.11 -17.61 -16.70
N GLN A 270 20.85 -16.77 -17.41
CA GLN A 270 22.31 -16.89 -17.55
C GLN A 270 23.04 -16.75 -16.21
N LEU A 271 22.65 -15.75 -15.39
CA LEU A 271 23.25 -15.52 -14.08
C LEU A 271 22.97 -16.68 -13.11
N LEU A 272 21.83 -17.32 -13.21
CA LEU A 272 21.48 -18.52 -12.46
C LEU A 272 22.15 -19.80 -13.00
N LYS A 273 22.78 -19.73 -14.19
CA LYS A 273 23.37 -20.87 -14.91
C LYS A 273 22.33 -21.99 -15.17
N ALA A 274 21.09 -21.60 -15.45
CA ALA A 274 19.98 -22.49 -15.77
C ALA A 274 19.88 -22.70 -17.29
N ASN A 275 19.58 -23.92 -17.74
CA ASN A 275 19.44 -24.24 -19.15
C ASN A 275 18.00 -24.12 -19.66
N SER A 276 17.04 -24.07 -18.71
CA SER A 276 15.59 -24.04 -19.00
C SER A 276 14.85 -23.30 -17.90
N LEU A 277 13.58 -22.99 -18.15
CA LEU A 277 12.66 -22.48 -17.14
C LEU A 277 12.47 -23.47 -15.97
N ASP A 278 12.44 -24.77 -16.28
CA ASP A 278 12.29 -25.81 -15.24
C ASP A 278 13.53 -25.83 -14.33
N ASP A 279 14.74 -25.68 -14.87
CA ASP A 279 15.94 -25.51 -14.05
C ASP A 279 15.84 -24.26 -13.16
N MET A 280 15.37 -23.14 -13.71
CA MET A 280 15.17 -21.90 -12.95
C MET A 280 14.18 -22.08 -11.79
N ARG A 281 13.13 -22.88 -11.99
CA ARG A 281 12.13 -23.21 -10.94
C ARG A 281 12.72 -24.05 -9.81
N GLN A 282 13.79 -24.81 -10.06
CA GLN A 282 14.49 -25.59 -9.04
C GLN A 282 15.52 -24.77 -8.24
N VAL A 283 15.88 -23.57 -8.71
CA VAL A 283 16.85 -22.71 -8.00
C VAL A 283 16.26 -22.27 -6.66
N PRO A 284 16.98 -22.39 -5.54
CA PRO A 284 16.55 -21.84 -4.26
C PRO A 284 16.23 -20.35 -4.34
N ALA A 285 15.19 -19.91 -3.62
CA ALA A 285 14.68 -18.54 -3.71
C ALA A 285 15.71 -17.48 -3.25
N ASP A 286 16.56 -17.82 -2.28
CA ASP A 286 17.65 -16.97 -1.80
C ASP A 286 18.71 -16.71 -2.88
N ARG A 287 18.97 -17.68 -3.77
CA ARG A 287 19.86 -17.50 -4.92
C ARG A 287 19.25 -16.55 -5.97
N ILE A 288 17.94 -16.59 -6.15
CA ILE A 288 17.22 -15.65 -7.03
C ILE A 288 17.24 -14.26 -6.39
N LEU A 289 16.98 -14.17 -5.08
CA LEU A 289 17.02 -12.91 -4.34
C LEU A 289 18.39 -12.24 -4.41
N ALA A 290 19.48 -13.01 -4.35
CA ALA A 290 20.85 -12.49 -4.45
C ALA A 290 21.15 -11.76 -5.78
N LEU A 291 20.40 -12.02 -6.84
CA LEU A 291 20.51 -11.30 -8.11
C LEU A 291 19.78 -9.96 -8.13
N GLN A 292 18.91 -9.72 -7.16
CA GLN A 292 18.07 -8.52 -7.13
C GLN A 292 18.88 -7.29 -6.73
N SER A 293 18.65 -6.16 -7.42
CA SER A 293 19.23 -4.89 -7.01
C SER A 293 18.59 -4.36 -5.74
N GLU A 294 19.39 -4.17 -4.71
CA GLU A 294 18.97 -3.55 -3.44
C GLU A 294 19.07 -2.03 -3.47
N SER A 295 18.37 -1.40 -4.40
CA SER A 295 18.46 0.06 -4.59
C SER A 295 18.01 0.90 -3.40
N GLN A 296 17.37 0.32 -2.40
CA GLN A 296 16.76 1.05 -1.29
C GLN A 296 17.52 0.96 0.04
N VAL A 297 18.46 0.05 0.18
CA VAL A 297 19.18 -0.17 1.44
C VAL A 297 20.67 0.21 1.37
N GLY A 298 21.09 0.90 0.31
CA GLY A 298 22.50 1.30 0.16
C GLY A 298 23.44 0.21 -0.34
N ALA A 299 22.98 -1.03 -0.50
CA ALA A 299 23.76 -2.10 -1.07
C ALA A 299 23.69 -2.08 -2.60
N SER A 300 24.77 -2.50 -3.22
CA SER A 300 25.08 -2.70 -4.65
C SER A 300 24.06 -2.22 -5.70
N THR A 301 24.53 -1.37 -6.60
CA THR A 301 23.81 -0.92 -7.82
C THR A 301 23.92 -1.90 -8.98
N THR A 302 24.48 -3.08 -8.78
CA THR A 302 24.85 -4.05 -9.83
C THR A 302 23.84 -5.18 -10.02
N GLY A 303 22.76 -5.23 -9.24
CA GLY A 303 21.76 -6.28 -9.36
C GLY A 303 20.74 -6.03 -10.49
N VAL A 304 20.11 -7.12 -10.91
CA VAL A 304 19.07 -7.10 -11.94
C VAL A 304 17.79 -6.46 -11.38
N ARG A 305 17.15 -5.62 -12.20
CA ARG A 305 15.86 -5.00 -11.88
C ARG A 305 14.77 -5.55 -12.79
N THR A 306 13.71 -6.03 -12.18
CA THR A 306 12.46 -6.36 -12.86
C THR A 306 11.37 -5.36 -12.49
N GLY A 307 10.33 -5.28 -13.31
CA GLY A 307 9.21 -4.37 -13.06
C GLY A 307 8.07 -4.62 -14.03
N ALA A 308 7.06 -3.75 -13.97
CA ALA A 308 5.89 -3.81 -14.84
C ALA A 308 6.26 -3.86 -16.32
N VAL A 309 5.60 -4.72 -17.09
CA VAL A 309 5.71 -4.80 -18.54
C VAL A 309 4.34 -4.64 -19.20
N ILE A 310 4.33 -4.15 -20.44
CA ILE A 310 3.14 -4.17 -21.30
C ILE A 310 3.08 -5.58 -21.89
N ASP A 311 2.29 -6.44 -21.26
CA ASP A 311 2.25 -7.89 -21.55
C ASP A 311 1.10 -8.30 -22.48
N GLY A 312 0.25 -7.35 -22.88
CA GLY A 312 -0.94 -7.64 -23.70
C GLY A 312 -2.11 -8.24 -22.92
N TYR A 313 -1.95 -8.54 -21.63
CA TYR A 313 -2.93 -9.21 -20.77
C TYR A 313 -3.32 -8.37 -19.54
N PHE A 314 -2.45 -8.29 -18.54
CA PHE A 314 -2.68 -7.44 -17.36
C PHE A 314 -2.60 -5.96 -17.72
N MET A 315 -1.58 -5.58 -18.48
CA MET A 315 -1.41 -4.26 -19.08
C MET A 315 -1.43 -4.41 -20.62
N PRO A 316 -2.60 -4.26 -21.26
CA PRO A 316 -2.73 -4.61 -22.68
C PRO A 316 -2.06 -3.62 -23.64
N LYS A 317 -1.90 -2.36 -23.23
CA LYS A 317 -1.38 -1.26 -24.05
C LYS A 317 -0.62 -0.28 -23.18
N THR A 318 -0.01 0.75 -23.80
CA THR A 318 0.51 1.90 -23.07
C THR A 318 -0.61 2.65 -22.35
N LYS A 319 -0.28 3.35 -21.28
CA LYS A 319 -1.29 4.13 -20.53
C LYS A 319 -1.91 5.23 -21.39
N SER A 320 -1.12 5.89 -22.24
CA SER A 320 -1.63 6.87 -23.19
C SER A 320 -2.69 6.25 -24.12
N ALA A 321 -2.43 5.09 -24.70
CA ALA A 321 -3.37 4.42 -25.58
C ALA A 321 -4.66 3.98 -24.85
N ILE A 322 -4.55 3.55 -23.57
CA ILE A 322 -5.72 3.19 -22.75
C ILE A 322 -6.57 4.44 -22.44
N LEU A 323 -5.92 5.57 -22.12
CA LEU A 323 -6.63 6.84 -21.86
C LEU A 323 -7.33 7.36 -23.10
N GLU A 324 -6.64 7.39 -24.24
CA GLU A 324 -7.21 7.84 -25.52
C GLU A 324 -8.40 6.99 -25.96
N ALA A 325 -8.32 5.69 -25.73
CA ALA A 325 -9.42 4.76 -25.98
C ALA A 325 -10.54 4.81 -24.91
N ARG A 326 -10.35 5.55 -23.81
CA ARG A 326 -11.26 5.59 -22.64
C ARG A 326 -11.54 4.21 -22.04
N GLU A 327 -10.51 3.35 -22.02
CA GLU A 327 -10.59 1.97 -21.50
C GLU A 327 -10.16 1.86 -20.03
N ILE A 328 -9.68 2.95 -19.42
CA ILE A 328 -9.34 3.01 -17.99
C ILE A 328 -10.59 2.73 -17.13
N ASN A 329 -10.40 2.16 -15.95
CA ASN A 329 -11.49 2.02 -14.97
C ASN A 329 -11.89 3.41 -14.44
N ASP A 330 -13.02 3.93 -14.89
CA ASP A 330 -13.53 5.27 -14.52
C ASP A 330 -14.09 5.24 -13.09
N VAL A 331 -13.25 5.60 -12.15
CA VAL A 331 -13.58 5.73 -10.72
C VAL A 331 -13.02 7.03 -10.16
N PRO A 332 -13.61 7.64 -9.12
CA PRO A 332 -13.02 8.81 -8.47
C PRO A 332 -11.63 8.48 -7.89
N ILE A 333 -10.76 9.48 -7.93
CA ILE A 333 -9.37 9.33 -7.47
C ILE A 333 -8.98 10.38 -6.43
N ILE A 334 -8.09 10.00 -5.50
CA ILE A 334 -7.29 10.92 -4.69
C ILE A 334 -5.83 10.76 -5.08
N ALA A 335 -5.22 11.84 -5.57
CA ALA A 335 -3.78 11.91 -5.82
C ALA A 335 -3.11 12.68 -4.68
N SER A 336 -2.12 12.07 -4.04
CA SER A 336 -1.46 12.59 -2.84
C SER A 336 0.06 12.48 -2.94
N PHE A 337 0.76 13.33 -2.19
CA PHE A 337 2.19 13.23 -1.98
C PHE A 337 2.57 13.92 -0.67
N THR A 338 3.78 13.62 -0.16
CA THR A 338 4.35 14.30 1.00
C THR A 338 5.19 15.49 0.57
N HIS A 339 5.09 16.59 1.32
CA HIS A 339 5.67 17.88 0.93
C HIS A 339 7.19 17.85 0.74
N ASP A 340 7.91 17.08 1.56
CA ASP A 340 9.37 17.12 1.59
C ASP A 340 10.06 15.93 0.91
N GLU A 341 9.31 15.02 0.26
CA GLU A 341 9.85 13.80 -0.35
C GLU A 341 10.63 14.04 -1.65
N ALA A 342 10.30 15.10 -2.37
CA ALA A 342 10.93 15.40 -3.65
C ALA A 342 12.33 16.00 -3.47
N ASN A 343 13.21 15.74 -4.45
CA ASN A 343 14.56 16.20 -4.43
C ASN A 343 15.01 16.70 -5.81
N ILE A 344 15.40 17.97 -5.88
CA ILE A 344 16.07 18.57 -7.04
C ILE A 344 17.32 19.30 -6.54
N GLU A 345 18.24 19.62 -7.43
CA GLU A 345 19.55 20.17 -7.05
C GLU A 345 19.45 21.50 -6.30
N VAL A 346 18.56 22.39 -6.70
CA VAL A 346 18.36 23.71 -6.05
C VAL A 346 17.95 23.59 -4.57
N LYS A 347 17.27 22.52 -4.17
CA LYS A 347 16.90 22.24 -2.78
C LYS A 347 18.13 22.01 -1.87
N ARG A 348 19.26 21.61 -2.44
CA ARG A 348 20.47 21.25 -1.69
C ARG A 348 21.39 22.42 -1.42
N ALA A 349 21.17 23.57 -2.06
CA ALA A 349 21.96 24.76 -1.90
C ALA A 349 21.91 25.27 -0.43
N GLN A 350 23.01 25.79 0.05
CA GLN A 350 23.15 26.36 1.39
C GLN A 350 23.29 27.89 1.36
N THR A 351 23.72 28.43 0.22
CA THR A 351 23.91 29.88 0.00
C THR A 351 23.15 30.34 -1.24
N VAL A 352 22.80 31.65 -1.27
CA VAL A 352 22.15 32.27 -2.44
C VAL A 352 22.98 32.07 -3.72
N ALA A 353 24.31 32.10 -3.61
CA ALA A 353 25.22 31.88 -4.73
C ALA A 353 25.09 30.44 -5.26
N GLU A 354 25.09 29.44 -4.38
CA GLU A 354 24.88 28.03 -4.74
C GLU A 354 23.49 27.80 -5.34
N TYR A 355 22.45 28.45 -4.79
CA TYR A 355 21.08 28.34 -5.31
C TYR A 355 20.99 28.83 -6.76
N LYS A 356 21.59 30.00 -7.07
CA LYS A 356 21.66 30.56 -8.41
C LYS A 356 22.47 29.68 -9.37
N ALA A 357 23.62 29.14 -8.89
CA ALA A 357 24.44 28.23 -9.69
C ALA A 357 23.70 26.92 -9.98
N ALA A 358 23.00 26.33 -9.00
CA ALA A 358 22.17 25.15 -9.17
C ALA A 358 21.00 25.42 -10.14
N ALA A 359 20.35 26.58 -10.04
CA ALA A 359 19.30 27.00 -10.98
C ALA A 359 19.83 27.09 -12.43
N ALA A 360 21.00 27.71 -12.63
CA ALA A 360 21.66 27.80 -13.93
C ALA A 360 21.98 26.41 -14.50
N LYS A 361 22.48 25.50 -13.67
CA LYS A 361 22.80 24.12 -14.05
C LYS A 361 21.55 23.31 -14.43
N VAL A 362 20.46 23.43 -13.63
CA VAL A 362 19.24 22.62 -13.83
C VAL A 362 18.38 23.14 -14.97
N PHE A 363 18.22 24.45 -15.08
CA PHE A 363 17.27 25.08 -15.97
C PHE A 363 17.91 25.79 -17.19
N GLY A 364 19.25 25.91 -17.23
CA GLY A 364 19.97 26.50 -18.37
C GLY A 364 19.47 27.92 -18.71
N ALA A 365 19.05 28.12 -19.95
CA ALA A 365 18.53 29.40 -20.42
C ALA A 365 17.24 29.88 -19.70
N ALA A 366 16.51 28.98 -19.04
CA ALA A 366 15.31 29.33 -18.25
C ALA A 366 15.61 29.68 -16.78
N ALA A 367 16.88 29.70 -16.36
CA ALA A 367 17.26 29.94 -14.97
C ALA A 367 16.81 31.30 -14.43
N GLU A 368 16.84 32.36 -15.23
CA GLU A 368 16.37 33.69 -14.82
C GLU A 368 14.85 33.69 -14.56
N GLU A 369 14.07 33.00 -15.40
CA GLU A 369 12.64 32.83 -15.19
C GLU A 369 12.34 32.03 -13.94
N PHE A 370 13.11 30.94 -13.69
CA PHE A 370 13.04 30.18 -12.46
C PHE A 370 13.29 31.06 -11.22
N LEU A 371 14.34 31.87 -11.22
CA LEU A 371 14.69 32.72 -10.08
C LEU A 371 13.66 33.83 -9.81
N LYS A 372 12.89 34.25 -10.82
CA LYS A 372 11.74 35.16 -10.64
C LYS A 372 10.54 34.47 -9.99
N LEU A 373 10.30 33.19 -10.34
CA LEU A 373 9.19 32.40 -9.80
C LEU A 373 9.50 31.83 -8.39
N TYR A 374 10.77 31.56 -8.11
CA TYR A 374 11.26 31.02 -6.83
C TYR A 374 12.35 31.94 -6.27
N PRO A 375 11.97 33.17 -5.84
CA PRO A 375 12.95 34.17 -5.41
C PRO A 375 13.58 33.79 -4.06
N VAL A 376 14.89 34.00 -3.98
CA VAL A 376 15.70 33.82 -2.76
C VAL A 376 16.51 35.10 -2.57
N ALA A 377 16.25 35.83 -1.50
CA ALA A 377 16.97 37.06 -1.15
C ALA A 377 18.10 36.79 -0.14
N THR A 378 17.89 35.85 0.78
CA THR A 378 18.80 35.46 1.84
C THR A 378 18.99 33.93 1.87
N ASP A 379 20.06 33.46 2.53
CA ASP A 379 20.29 32.01 2.70
C ASP A 379 19.15 31.33 3.49
N ALA A 380 18.45 32.07 4.35
CA ALA A 380 17.30 31.57 5.10
C ALA A 380 16.08 31.20 4.19
N ASP A 381 15.95 31.88 3.04
CA ASP A 381 14.84 31.63 2.09
C ASP A 381 15.02 30.33 1.30
N ILE A 382 16.27 29.83 1.19
CA ILE A 382 16.63 28.70 0.31
C ILE A 382 15.86 27.44 0.69
N ARG A 383 15.77 27.16 1.97
CA ARG A 383 15.07 25.96 2.43
C ARG A 383 13.62 25.94 1.99
N LEU A 384 12.91 27.07 2.11
CA LEU A 384 11.50 27.15 1.72
C LEU A 384 11.35 27.10 0.19
N MET A 385 12.10 27.95 -0.53
CA MET A 385 11.94 28.03 -2.00
C MET A 385 12.46 26.80 -2.72
N GLY A 386 13.59 26.23 -2.28
CA GLY A 386 14.12 24.98 -2.83
C GLY A 386 13.19 23.79 -2.60
N GLN A 387 12.55 23.74 -1.41
CA GLN A 387 11.56 22.71 -1.10
C GLN A 387 10.29 22.88 -1.93
N THR A 388 9.78 24.12 -2.04
CA THR A 388 8.62 24.44 -2.89
C THR A 388 8.88 24.07 -4.34
N ALA A 389 10.05 24.43 -4.88
CA ALA A 389 10.43 24.08 -6.24
C ALA A 389 10.53 22.56 -6.45
N ALA A 390 11.10 21.82 -5.49
CA ALA A 390 11.19 20.37 -5.55
C ALA A 390 9.81 19.70 -5.57
N ASN A 391 8.93 20.17 -4.71
CA ASN A 391 7.55 19.72 -4.59
C ASN A 391 6.76 19.97 -5.88
N GLU A 392 6.80 21.22 -6.39
CA GLU A 392 6.10 21.61 -7.63
C GLU A 392 6.69 20.94 -8.88
N ALA A 393 7.98 20.59 -8.90
CA ALA A 393 8.59 19.84 -10.00
C ALA A 393 8.24 18.35 -10.02
N SER A 394 7.72 17.80 -8.94
CA SER A 394 7.51 16.34 -8.78
C SER A 394 6.09 16.01 -8.29
N GLY A 395 5.87 16.03 -6.98
CA GLY A 395 4.64 15.55 -6.37
C GLY A 395 3.40 16.30 -6.83
N LEU A 396 3.43 17.64 -6.74
CA LEU A 396 2.29 18.47 -7.15
C LEU A 396 2.02 18.37 -8.66
N LEU A 397 3.06 18.48 -9.49
CA LEU A 397 2.92 18.37 -10.95
C LEU A 397 2.33 17.02 -11.36
N ASN A 398 2.81 15.92 -10.76
CA ASN A 398 2.28 14.60 -11.07
C ASN A 398 0.81 14.46 -10.65
N SER A 399 0.45 14.94 -9.45
CA SER A 399 -0.92 14.89 -8.94
C SER A 399 -1.88 15.75 -9.79
N CYS A 400 -1.46 16.96 -10.17
CA CYS A 400 -2.23 17.83 -11.07
C CYS A 400 -2.37 17.22 -12.46
N THR A 401 -1.31 16.58 -12.98
CA THR A 401 -1.36 15.88 -14.27
C THR A 401 -2.37 14.74 -14.23
N CYS A 402 -2.34 13.89 -13.21
CA CYS A 402 -3.30 12.79 -13.04
C CYS A 402 -4.74 13.33 -12.94
N ALA A 403 -4.97 14.34 -12.11
CA ALA A 403 -6.29 14.93 -11.95
C ALA A 403 -6.82 15.57 -13.23
N SER A 404 -5.94 16.23 -14.01
CA SER A 404 -6.29 16.81 -15.31
C SER A 404 -6.59 15.75 -16.37
N LEU A 405 -5.83 14.62 -16.37
CA LEU A 405 -6.11 13.48 -17.25
C LEU A 405 -7.42 12.80 -16.87
N GLN A 406 -7.70 12.65 -15.56
CA GLN A 406 -8.98 12.16 -15.06
C GLN A 406 -10.13 13.02 -15.59
N ALA A 407 -10.05 14.35 -15.43
CA ALA A 407 -11.08 15.27 -15.91
C ALA A 407 -11.24 15.27 -17.44
N LYS A 408 -10.16 15.00 -18.18
CA LYS A 408 -10.18 14.96 -19.66
C LYS A 408 -10.80 13.68 -20.21
N TYR A 409 -10.50 12.53 -19.63
CA TYR A 409 -10.85 11.24 -20.21
C TYR A 409 -12.00 10.52 -19.51
N ASN A 410 -12.27 10.84 -18.23
CA ASN A 410 -13.23 10.19 -17.36
C ASN A 410 -14.36 11.12 -16.91
N LYS A 411 -15.41 10.55 -16.33
CA LYS A 411 -16.54 11.28 -15.73
C LYS A 411 -16.39 11.45 -14.22
N SER A 412 -15.66 10.53 -13.58
CA SER A 412 -15.45 10.52 -12.14
C SER A 412 -14.51 11.64 -11.70
N GLN A 413 -14.72 12.12 -10.47
CA GLN A 413 -13.99 13.24 -9.90
C GLN A 413 -12.55 12.87 -9.52
N ALA A 414 -11.68 13.87 -9.50
CA ALA A 414 -10.34 13.80 -8.95
C ALA A 414 -10.21 14.77 -7.76
N PHE A 415 -9.45 14.36 -6.76
CA PHE A 415 -9.12 15.17 -5.60
C PHE A 415 -7.60 15.14 -5.38
N ILE A 416 -7.04 16.25 -4.92
CA ILE A 416 -5.60 16.35 -4.64
C ILE A 416 -5.39 16.69 -3.17
N THR A 417 -4.38 16.06 -2.56
CA THR A 417 -3.93 16.40 -1.22
C THR A 417 -2.42 16.41 -1.11
N VAL A 418 -1.93 17.26 -0.22
CA VAL A 418 -0.54 17.34 0.20
C VAL A 418 -0.48 17.01 1.68
N TYR A 419 0.46 16.20 2.09
CA TYR A 419 0.76 16.00 3.49
C TYR A 419 2.05 16.76 3.84
N SER A 420 1.97 17.73 4.76
CA SER A 420 3.09 18.59 5.16
C SER A 420 3.41 18.58 6.66
N ARG A 421 2.67 17.79 7.46
CA ARG A 421 2.94 17.64 8.89
C ARG A 421 4.27 16.92 9.12
N LYS A 422 5.17 17.53 9.89
CA LYS A 422 6.43 16.92 10.31
C LYS A 422 6.20 16.04 11.52
N HIS A 423 6.86 14.89 11.56
CA HIS A 423 6.80 14.03 12.74
C HIS A 423 7.46 14.69 13.95
N PRO A 424 6.85 14.63 15.14
CA PRO A 424 7.44 15.15 16.37
C PRO A 424 8.44 14.16 16.95
N TYR A 425 9.69 14.24 16.53
CA TYR A 425 10.74 13.34 16.98
C TYR A 425 11.11 13.53 18.45
N VAL A 426 11.46 12.43 19.14
CA VAL A 426 12.08 12.48 20.44
C VAL A 426 13.45 13.18 20.32
N PRO A 427 13.79 14.14 21.22
CA PRO A 427 15.09 14.80 21.17
C PRO A 427 16.26 13.81 21.21
N GLY A 428 17.23 13.99 20.32
CA GLY A 428 18.42 13.13 20.24
C GLY A 428 18.23 11.78 19.56
N VAL A 429 17.04 11.46 19.06
CA VAL A 429 16.84 10.23 18.27
C VAL A 429 17.58 10.32 16.93
N THR A 430 18.21 9.22 16.52
CA THR A 430 18.94 9.11 15.25
C THR A 430 18.42 7.95 14.43
N PHE A 431 18.55 8.06 13.11
CA PHE A 431 18.23 7.01 12.14
C PHE A 431 19.36 6.87 11.13
N ALA A 432 19.54 5.66 10.59
CA ALA A 432 20.58 5.42 9.59
C ALA A 432 20.23 6.03 8.22
N ASP A 433 18.95 6.21 7.92
CA ASP A 433 18.45 6.61 6.60
C ASP A 433 18.08 8.09 6.48
N HIS A 434 17.96 8.84 7.58
CA HIS A 434 17.66 10.29 7.55
C HIS A 434 18.00 11.02 8.84
N ASP A 435 18.05 12.36 8.75
CA ASP A 435 18.22 13.26 9.87
C ASP A 435 16.86 13.87 10.29
N PRO A 436 16.38 13.62 11.52
CA PRO A 436 15.14 14.16 12.04
C PRO A 436 15.00 15.70 11.96
N ALA A 437 16.12 16.43 12.05
CA ALA A 437 16.11 17.89 12.01
C ALA A 437 15.79 18.45 10.61
N THR A 438 16.09 17.70 9.56
CA THR A 438 16.04 18.19 8.18
C THR A 438 15.08 17.45 7.27
N VAL A 439 14.64 16.23 7.63
CA VAL A 439 13.85 15.36 6.76
C VAL A 439 12.47 15.92 6.39
N GLY A 440 11.84 16.68 7.29
CA GLY A 440 10.52 17.28 7.04
C GLY A 440 9.38 16.25 7.00
N ALA A 441 8.37 16.52 6.18
CA ALA A 441 7.30 15.58 5.83
C ALA A 441 7.82 14.62 4.74
N TYR A 442 8.54 13.60 5.19
CA TYR A 442 9.28 12.66 4.34
C TYR A 442 8.36 11.65 3.66
N HIS A 443 8.88 10.97 2.65
CA HIS A 443 8.19 9.87 1.96
C HIS A 443 7.69 8.81 2.96
N THR A 444 6.41 8.47 2.96
CA THR A 444 5.70 7.59 3.90
C THR A 444 5.21 8.22 5.21
N SER A 445 5.55 9.47 5.50
CA SER A 445 5.21 10.09 6.80
C SER A 445 3.70 10.30 7.02
N GLU A 446 2.89 10.25 5.98
CA GLU A 446 1.42 10.34 6.04
C GLU A 446 0.74 9.05 6.51
N VAL A 447 1.42 7.90 6.41
CA VAL A 447 0.85 6.57 6.66
C VAL A 447 0.27 6.43 8.07
N PRO A 448 0.99 6.76 9.17
CA PRO A 448 0.43 6.62 10.51
C PRO A 448 -0.79 7.50 10.76
N TYR A 449 -0.94 8.59 10.00
CA TYR A 449 -2.10 9.47 10.11
C TYR A 449 -3.32 8.90 9.39
N TYR A 450 -3.14 8.29 8.24
CA TYR A 450 -4.27 7.62 7.56
C TYR A 450 -4.80 6.42 8.33
N PHE A 451 -3.92 5.66 9.01
CA PHE A 451 -4.29 4.40 9.64
C PHE A 451 -4.33 4.45 11.17
N GLY A 452 -3.86 5.54 11.80
CA GLY A 452 -3.81 5.67 13.26
C GLY A 452 -2.72 4.82 13.93
N THR A 453 -1.70 4.39 13.19
CA THR A 453 -0.68 3.42 13.62
C THR A 453 0.54 4.09 14.27
N PHE A 454 0.31 5.07 15.13
CA PHE A 454 1.36 5.85 15.78
C PHE A 454 2.29 5.01 16.67
N ASP A 455 1.74 4.02 17.37
CA ASP A 455 2.49 3.15 18.28
C ASP A 455 3.53 2.31 17.55
N ALA A 456 3.29 1.97 16.28
CA ALA A 456 4.25 1.25 15.45
C ALA A 456 5.61 1.96 15.36
N TYR A 457 5.61 3.30 15.38
CA TYR A 457 6.84 4.09 15.29
C TYR A 457 7.63 4.16 16.61
N ASN A 458 7.05 3.66 17.69
CA ASN A 458 7.69 3.56 19.00
C ASN A 458 7.88 2.09 19.45
N LEU A 459 7.61 1.12 18.56
CA LEU A 459 7.58 -0.30 18.89
C LEU A 459 8.91 -0.83 19.45
N PHE A 460 10.02 -0.53 18.79
CA PHE A 460 11.35 -1.01 19.18
C PHE A 460 12.07 -0.05 20.13
N ARG A 461 11.77 1.24 20.03
CA ARG A 461 12.34 2.29 20.88
C ARG A 461 11.50 3.56 20.76
N PRO A 462 11.46 4.44 21.77
CA PRO A 462 10.79 5.73 21.64
C PRO A 462 11.46 6.58 20.55
N THR A 463 10.73 6.90 19.49
CA THR A 463 11.21 7.71 18.37
C THR A 463 10.36 8.94 18.12
N ARG A 464 9.11 8.97 18.58
CA ARG A 464 8.14 10.05 18.35
C ARG A 464 7.42 10.45 19.65
N ASN A 465 7.23 11.74 19.84
CA ASN A 465 6.39 12.32 20.89
C ASN A 465 5.10 12.84 20.26
N TRP A 466 4.19 11.93 19.91
CA TRP A 466 2.94 12.28 19.27
C TRP A 466 2.09 13.24 20.12
N THR A 467 1.59 14.33 19.51
CA THR A 467 0.80 15.37 20.15
C THR A 467 -0.71 15.13 19.97
N SER A 468 -1.53 15.85 20.73
CA SER A 468 -2.99 15.82 20.57
C SER A 468 -3.43 16.19 19.14
N TRP A 469 -2.70 17.13 18.50
CA TRP A 469 -2.96 17.48 17.09
C TRP A 469 -2.68 16.32 16.13
N ASP A 470 -1.64 15.55 16.35
CA ASP A 470 -1.33 14.38 15.51
C ASP A 470 -2.47 13.36 15.54
N TYR A 471 -2.99 13.08 16.73
CA TYR A 471 -4.16 12.18 16.88
C TYR A 471 -5.44 12.78 16.25
N GLU A 472 -5.67 14.09 16.37
CA GLU A 472 -6.81 14.77 15.75
C GLU A 472 -6.68 14.76 14.23
N LEU A 473 -5.53 15.11 13.68
CA LEU A 473 -5.24 15.07 12.25
C LEU A 473 -5.47 13.67 11.68
N SER A 474 -5.00 12.64 12.38
CA SER A 474 -5.25 11.25 12.01
C SER A 474 -6.73 10.93 11.92
N ARG A 475 -7.53 11.32 12.93
CA ARG A 475 -8.98 11.09 12.89
C ARG A 475 -9.62 11.75 11.67
N LYS A 476 -9.24 12.98 11.33
CA LYS A 476 -9.76 13.71 10.17
C LYS A 476 -9.33 13.07 8.84
N MET A 477 -8.08 12.67 8.70
CA MET A 477 -7.57 11.99 7.50
C MET A 477 -8.25 10.63 7.29
N THR A 478 -8.38 9.82 8.34
CA THR A 478 -9.09 8.54 8.25
C THR A 478 -10.57 8.75 7.94
N ALA A 479 -11.23 9.76 8.54
CA ALA A 479 -12.63 10.06 8.26
C ALA A 479 -12.87 10.43 6.79
N ALA A 480 -11.96 11.21 6.19
CA ALA A 480 -11.99 11.53 4.77
C ALA A 480 -11.84 10.28 3.88
N LEU A 481 -10.92 9.37 4.25
CA LEU A 481 -10.74 8.12 3.54
C LEU A 481 -11.99 7.21 3.61
N ILE A 482 -12.63 7.15 4.79
CA ILE A 482 -13.89 6.41 4.99
C ILE A 482 -15.04 7.07 4.21
N ALA A 483 -15.14 8.41 4.20
CA ALA A 483 -16.14 9.14 3.42
C ALA A 483 -15.96 8.85 1.91
N PHE A 484 -14.72 8.88 1.43
CA PHE A 484 -14.40 8.55 0.05
C PHE A 484 -14.77 7.10 -0.31
N ALA A 485 -14.51 6.13 0.56
CA ALA A 485 -14.94 4.75 0.36
C ALA A 485 -16.47 4.62 0.32
N ARG A 486 -17.17 5.41 1.13
CA ARG A 486 -18.64 5.38 1.22
C ARG A 486 -19.32 6.03 0.03
N THR A 487 -18.83 7.17 -0.43
CA THR A 487 -19.53 8.06 -1.38
C THR A 487 -18.79 8.33 -2.68
N GLY A 488 -17.45 8.19 -2.70
CA GLY A 488 -16.57 8.68 -3.77
C GLY A 488 -16.14 10.14 -3.59
N ASP A 489 -16.57 10.80 -2.50
CA ASP A 489 -16.19 12.17 -2.11
C ASP A 489 -15.52 12.13 -0.73
N PRO A 490 -14.27 12.64 -0.58
CA PRO A 490 -13.56 12.65 0.70
C PRO A 490 -14.01 13.74 1.67
N SER A 491 -14.94 14.61 1.29
CA SER A 491 -15.48 15.66 2.16
C SER A 491 -16.15 15.06 3.39
N THR A 492 -15.96 15.72 4.53
CA THR A 492 -16.64 15.43 5.79
C THR A 492 -17.41 16.66 6.25
N PRO A 493 -18.30 16.55 7.25
CA PRO A 493 -19.02 17.73 7.78
C PRO A 493 -18.07 18.88 8.16
N ASP A 494 -16.90 18.55 8.72
CA ASP A 494 -15.94 19.52 9.23
C ASP A 494 -14.85 19.92 8.20
N MET A 495 -14.82 19.28 7.03
CA MET A 495 -13.77 19.49 6.04
C MET A 495 -14.31 19.35 4.62
N LYS A 496 -14.41 20.48 3.92
CA LYS A 496 -14.75 20.50 2.50
C LYS A 496 -13.51 20.22 1.66
N TRP A 497 -13.65 19.28 0.75
CA TRP A 497 -12.61 18.90 -0.18
C TRP A 497 -13.13 19.03 -1.62
N PRO A 498 -12.95 20.19 -2.27
CA PRO A 498 -13.50 20.41 -3.59
C PRO A 498 -12.81 19.51 -4.64
N PRO A 499 -13.57 19.02 -5.62
CA PRO A 499 -12.98 18.27 -6.72
C PRO A 499 -12.11 19.17 -7.58
N TRP A 500 -11.06 18.59 -8.13
CA TRP A 500 -10.17 19.24 -9.09
C TRP A 500 -10.89 19.48 -10.43
N THR A 501 -10.87 20.72 -10.90
CA THR A 501 -11.34 21.09 -12.23
C THR A 501 -10.44 22.19 -12.80
N ALA A 502 -10.53 22.45 -14.11
CA ALA A 502 -9.79 23.54 -14.74
C ALA A 502 -10.14 24.93 -14.16
N GLN A 503 -11.33 25.09 -13.55
CA GLN A 503 -11.78 26.32 -12.90
C GLN A 503 -11.50 26.32 -11.39
N ASN A 504 -11.19 25.18 -10.81
CA ASN A 504 -10.93 25.01 -9.38
C ASN A 504 -9.70 24.11 -9.17
N GLU A 505 -8.52 24.73 -9.18
CA GLU A 505 -7.23 24.06 -9.00
C GLU A 505 -6.78 24.12 -7.54
N GLN A 506 -7.61 23.54 -6.67
CA GLN A 506 -7.39 23.53 -5.23
C GLN A 506 -7.04 22.13 -4.74
N TYR A 507 -6.28 22.10 -3.63
CA TYR A 507 -5.93 20.87 -2.92
C TYR A 507 -6.01 21.09 -1.41
N VAL A 508 -6.27 20.01 -0.67
CA VAL A 508 -6.23 20.03 0.81
C VAL A 508 -4.80 19.76 1.26
N ASN A 509 -4.29 20.61 2.14
CA ASN A 509 -3.00 20.41 2.80
C ASN A 509 -3.23 19.92 4.25
N PHE A 510 -2.70 18.74 4.57
CA PHE A 510 -2.66 18.17 5.91
C PHE A 510 -1.31 18.49 6.57
N GLY A 511 -1.26 19.62 7.27
CA GLY A 511 -0.06 20.13 7.93
C GLY A 511 -0.28 20.40 9.44
N ASP A 512 0.40 21.44 9.95
CA ASP A 512 0.18 21.94 11.30
C ASP A 512 -1.23 22.50 11.51
N ARG A 513 -1.93 22.72 10.43
CA ARG A 513 -3.38 22.95 10.31
C ARG A 513 -3.86 22.32 9.00
N ILE A 514 -5.13 22.07 8.88
CA ILE A 514 -5.75 21.69 7.60
C ILE A 514 -6.08 22.97 6.85
N SER A 515 -5.62 23.10 5.61
CA SER A 515 -5.89 24.27 4.76
C SER A 515 -6.31 23.83 3.36
N LEU A 516 -7.14 24.64 2.72
CA LEU A 516 -7.43 24.56 1.30
C LEU A 516 -6.50 25.53 0.59
N GLU A 517 -5.70 25.03 -0.34
CA GLU A 517 -4.68 25.80 -1.04
C GLU A 517 -4.93 25.76 -2.54
N THR A 518 -4.52 26.83 -3.23
CA THR A 518 -4.66 26.95 -4.69
C THR A 518 -3.28 26.81 -5.34
N VAL A 519 -3.23 26.08 -6.44
CA VAL A 519 -2.00 25.89 -7.21
C VAL A 519 -1.51 27.22 -7.79
N ASN A 520 -0.21 27.48 -7.66
CA ASN A 520 0.43 28.56 -8.41
C ASN A 520 0.64 28.11 -9.88
N ARG A 521 -0.28 28.51 -10.76
CA ARG A 521 -0.27 28.07 -12.16
C ARG A 521 1.03 28.46 -12.87
N GLY A 522 1.54 29.69 -12.67
CA GLY A 522 2.77 30.12 -13.32
C GLY A 522 3.97 29.26 -12.97
N ARG A 523 4.10 28.86 -11.70
CA ARG A 523 5.15 27.92 -11.23
C ARG A 523 4.96 26.53 -11.80
N LEU A 524 3.73 26.02 -11.78
CA LEU A 524 3.44 24.67 -12.26
C LEU A 524 3.67 24.56 -13.78
N ASP A 525 3.26 25.56 -14.56
CA ASP A 525 3.48 25.60 -16.01
C ASP A 525 4.97 25.69 -16.35
N PHE A 526 5.73 26.47 -15.59
CA PHE A 526 7.18 26.51 -15.71
C PHE A 526 7.80 25.12 -15.46
N MET A 527 7.41 24.45 -14.36
CA MET A 527 7.91 23.12 -14.05
C MET A 527 7.47 22.06 -15.07
N ALA A 528 6.28 22.16 -15.63
CA ALA A 528 5.81 21.26 -16.68
C ALA A 528 6.65 21.41 -17.95
N LYS A 529 6.99 22.65 -18.34
CA LYS A 529 7.77 23.00 -19.53
C LYS A 529 9.26 22.65 -19.38
N HIS A 530 9.82 22.88 -18.19
CA HIS A 530 11.25 22.76 -17.92
C HIS A 530 11.55 21.67 -16.90
N ARG A 531 10.76 20.59 -16.88
CA ARG A 531 10.85 19.52 -15.86
C ARG A 531 12.30 19.07 -15.66
N PRO A 532 12.90 19.33 -14.49
CA PRO A 532 14.25 18.86 -14.22
C PRO A 532 14.29 17.33 -14.22
N PRO A 533 15.42 16.72 -14.62
CA PRO A 533 15.59 15.28 -14.42
C PRO A 533 15.40 14.96 -12.93
N PRO A 534 14.81 13.82 -12.58
CA PRO A 534 14.72 13.42 -11.19
C PRO A 534 16.12 13.45 -10.59
N GLY A 535 16.31 14.30 -9.57
CA GLY A 535 17.59 14.44 -8.89
C GLY A 535 18.05 13.05 -8.44
N ALA A 536 19.30 12.69 -8.72
CA ALA A 536 19.87 11.46 -8.19
C ALA A 536 19.57 11.44 -6.68
N ARG A 537 18.82 10.45 -6.23
CA ARG A 537 18.58 10.25 -4.79
C ARG A 537 19.94 10.23 -4.15
N GLY A 538 20.27 11.25 -3.36
CA GLY A 538 21.57 11.37 -2.73
C GLY A 538 21.77 10.15 -1.87
N ARG A 539 22.62 9.24 -2.33
CA ARG A 539 23.12 8.17 -1.49
C ARG A 539 24.06 8.84 -0.49
N ARG A 540 23.67 8.89 0.78
CA ARG A 540 24.70 8.88 1.81
C ARG A 540 25.19 7.43 1.86
N PRO A 541 26.49 7.17 1.76
CA PRO A 541 27.03 5.87 2.12
C PRO A 541 26.55 5.59 3.56
N ILE A 542 26.01 4.43 3.79
CA ILE A 542 25.86 3.88 5.13
C ILE A 542 27.25 3.33 5.42
N ASP A 543 28.10 4.12 6.11
CA ASP A 543 29.37 3.63 6.67
C ASP A 543 29.08 2.67 7.82
#